data_38b54a88270d190322812c3f68413737
#
_entry.id   38b54a88270d190322812c3f68413737
#
_cell.length_a   1.000
_cell.length_b   1.000
_cell.length_c   1.000
_cell.angle_alpha   90.00
_cell.angle_beta   90.00
_cell.angle_gamma   90.00
#
_symmetry.space_group_name_H-M   'P 1'
#
loop_
_entity.id
_entity.type
_entity.pdbx_description
1 polymer ?
#
loop_
_entity_poly.entity_id
_entity_poly.type
_entity_poly.pdbx_seq_one_letter_code
_entity_poly.pdbx_strand_id
1 'polypeptide(L)'
;MVLSPRCRTHARRSPASHLADQGHEVVVAGDDVRGRRHPEVQYVRASGDRLPFAASSFDAVVAPHLRESPTALADVARVLRAGGVVSTVERAHDESLPWVRRLRDIVGQRSRSDRPVVDTLGATGLFEDVESTDLAQWQTLDLAGLLRFASEIGTQPVGENTLARVREAFSEVTPHTGHLRLRHMTRCLRATVVKADEPADTPPPPETLLFDLR
;
A
#
# COMPACT_ATOMS: atom_id res chain seq x y z
N MET A 1 -9.19 6.70 -6.19
CA MET A 1 -7.77 7.04 -6.38
C MET A 1 -6.88 5.91 -5.88
N VAL A 2 -5.80 5.60 -6.57
CA VAL A 2 -4.82 4.60 -6.12
C VAL A 2 -3.48 5.28 -5.88
N LEU A 3 -2.95 5.21 -4.65
CA LEU A 3 -1.61 5.68 -4.32
C LEU A 3 -0.61 4.55 -4.58
N SER A 4 0.31 4.75 -5.54
CA SER A 4 1.31 3.74 -5.90
C SER A 4 2.70 4.17 -5.45
N PRO A 5 3.28 3.55 -4.42
CA PRO A 5 4.72 3.53 -4.26
C PRO A 5 5.32 2.48 -5.20
N ARG A 6 6.63 2.51 -5.38
CA ARG A 6 7.40 1.60 -6.22
C ARG A 6 7.07 0.12 -5.95
N CYS A 7 5.97 -0.38 -6.50
CA CYS A 7 5.62 -1.78 -6.40
C CYS A 7 6.22 -2.53 -7.59
N ARG A 8 7.40 -3.11 -7.40
CA ARG A 8 7.98 -4.14 -8.30
C ARG A 8 7.32 -5.49 -8.02
N THR A 9 6.01 -5.57 -8.03
CA THR A 9 5.35 -6.86 -7.96
C THR A 9 5.04 -7.34 -9.37
N HIS A 10 5.40 -8.57 -9.65
CA HIS A 10 5.05 -9.32 -10.87
C HIS A 10 3.56 -9.69 -10.90
N ALA A 11 2.70 -8.88 -10.31
CA ALA A 11 1.26 -9.08 -10.37
C ALA A 11 0.80 -8.86 -11.81
N ARG A 12 0.15 -9.85 -12.38
CA ARG A 12 -0.35 -9.84 -13.75
C ARG A 12 -1.34 -8.70 -14.04
N ARG A 13 -1.96 -8.11 -13.01
CA ARG A 13 -2.83 -6.92 -13.08
C ARG A 13 -2.60 -6.04 -11.86
N SER A 14 -2.52 -4.73 -12.04
CA SER A 14 -2.48 -3.78 -10.94
C SER A 14 -3.89 -3.59 -10.35
N PRO A 15 -4.03 -3.23 -9.06
CA PRO A 15 -5.33 -2.88 -8.49
C PRO A 15 -6.06 -1.80 -9.30
N ALA A 16 -5.32 -0.81 -9.82
CA ALA A 16 -5.87 0.25 -10.64
C ALA A 16 -6.48 -0.27 -11.95
N SER A 17 -5.78 -1.17 -12.65
CA SER A 17 -6.31 -1.78 -13.87
C SER A 17 -7.57 -2.61 -13.59
N HIS A 18 -7.59 -3.33 -12.47
CA HIS A 18 -8.75 -4.13 -12.09
C HIS A 18 -9.98 -3.27 -11.80
N LEU A 19 -9.79 -2.16 -11.09
CA LEU A 19 -10.88 -1.21 -10.81
C LEU A 19 -11.40 -0.53 -12.08
N ALA A 20 -10.49 -0.14 -12.99
CA ALA A 20 -10.88 0.43 -14.29
C ALA A 20 -11.66 -0.57 -15.14
N ASP A 21 -11.22 -1.84 -15.21
CA ASP A 21 -11.94 -2.92 -15.90
C ASP A 21 -13.37 -3.15 -15.34
N GLN A 22 -13.62 -2.73 -14.08
CA GLN A 22 -14.93 -2.77 -13.44
C GLN A 22 -15.78 -1.51 -13.69
N GLY A 23 -15.27 -0.56 -14.46
CA GLY A 23 -15.98 0.67 -14.83
C GLY A 23 -15.82 1.82 -13.83
N HIS A 24 -14.86 1.73 -12.90
CA HIS A 24 -14.55 2.86 -12.00
C HIS A 24 -13.65 3.89 -12.67
N GLU A 25 -13.89 5.16 -12.43
CA GLU A 25 -12.94 6.22 -12.75
C GLU A 25 -11.73 6.13 -11.82
N VAL A 26 -10.56 5.85 -12.38
CA VAL A 26 -9.36 5.56 -11.61
C VAL A 26 -8.25 6.56 -11.90
N VAL A 27 -7.74 7.17 -10.84
CA VAL A 27 -6.54 8.00 -10.87
C VAL A 27 -5.44 7.33 -10.05
N VAL A 28 -4.29 7.12 -10.66
CA VAL A 28 -3.07 6.64 -9.97
C VAL A 28 -2.16 7.83 -9.70
N ALA A 29 -1.86 8.05 -8.43
CA ALA A 29 -0.95 9.10 -7.99
C ALA A 29 0.31 8.48 -7.33
N GLY A 30 1.48 9.01 -7.63
CA GLY A 30 2.74 8.55 -7.03
C GLY A 30 3.97 9.23 -7.62
N ASP A 31 5.13 9.04 -6.98
CA ASP A 31 6.40 9.63 -7.40
C ASP A 31 6.88 9.07 -8.75
N ASP A 32 6.63 7.78 -8.99
CA ASP A 32 6.98 7.09 -10.23
C ASP A 32 5.74 6.45 -10.86
N VAL A 33 5.19 7.12 -11.84
CA VAL A 33 4.03 6.66 -12.63
C VAL A 33 4.48 6.02 -13.96
N ARG A 34 5.74 5.57 -14.04
CA ARG A 34 6.27 4.87 -15.21
C ARG A 34 5.86 3.41 -15.17
N GLY A 35 5.63 2.82 -16.33
CA GLY A 35 5.28 1.42 -16.46
C GLY A 35 4.14 1.16 -17.44
N ARG A 36 3.53 -0.01 -17.37
CA ARG A 36 2.36 -0.37 -18.17
C ARG A 36 1.18 0.51 -17.74
N ARG A 37 0.68 1.29 -18.68
CA ARG A 37 -0.48 2.17 -18.48
C ARG A 37 -1.74 1.47 -18.99
N HIS A 38 -2.77 1.56 -18.20
CA HIS A 38 -4.13 1.19 -18.64
C HIS A 38 -4.75 2.39 -19.35
N PRO A 39 -5.45 2.22 -20.49
CA PRO A 39 -5.98 3.34 -21.26
C PRO A 39 -7.02 4.17 -20.50
N GLU A 40 -7.80 3.54 -19.64
CA GLU A 40 -8.87 4.19 -18.85
C GLU A 40 -8.41 4.67 -17.47
N VAL A 41 -7.11 4.61 -17.15
CA VAL A 41 -6.54 5.07 -15.88
C VAL A 41 -5.77 6.37 -16.10
N GLN A 42 -6.09 7.38 -15.32
CA GLN A 42 -5.30 8.61 -15.29
C GLN A 42 -4.08 8.44 -14.38
N TYR A 43 -2.94 8.96 -14.80
CA TYR A 43 -1.68 8.87 -14.06
C TYR A 43 -1.15 10.25 -13.73
N VAL A 44 -1.05 10.56 -12.45
CA VAL A 44 -0.60 11.85 -11.94
C VAL A 44 0.65 11.68 -11.08
N ARG A 45 1.69 12.45 -11.39
CA ARG A 45 2.87 12.49 -10.54
C ARG A 45 2.57 13.30 -9.28
N ALA A 46 2.71 12.68 -8.11
CA ALA A 46 2.43 13.28 -6.83
C ALA A 46 3.38 12.76 -5.76
N SER A 47 3.76 13.63 -4.84
CA SER A 47 4.42 13.26 -3.60
C SER A 47 3.39 12.71 -2.60
N GLY A 48 3.78 11.68 -1.82
CA GLY A 48 2.88 11.02 -0.87
C GLY A 48 2.41 11.90 0.31
N ASP A 49 2.96 13.09 0.50
CA ASP A 49 2.61 13.97 1.61
C ASP A 49 1.61 15.07 1.21
N ARG A 50 1.46 15.32 -0.09
CA ARG A 50 0.50 16.28 -0.63
C ARG A 50 0.00 15.86 -2.00
N LEU A 51 -1.28 15.62 -2.09
CA LEU A 51 -1.94 15.18 -3.30
C LEU A 51 -2.43 16.40 -4.11
N PRO A 52 -2.16 16.46 -5.42
CA PRO A 52 -2.53 17.60 -6.27
C PRO A 52 -4.00 17.54 -6.70
N PHE A 53 -4.90 17.27 -5.75
CA PHE A 53 -6.33 17.17 -6.00
C PHE A 53 -7.09 18.11 -5.07
N ALA A 54 -8.27 18.54 -5.50
CA ALA A 54 -9.17 19.32 -4.68
C ALA A 54 -9.68 18.51 -3.47
N ALA A 55 -10.20 19.19 -2.45
CA ALA A 55 -10.89 18.52 -1.36
C ALA A 55 -12.14 17.80 -1.89
N SER A 56 -12.55 16.73 -1.23
CA SER A 56 -13.78 16.00 -1.53
C SER A 56 -13.92 15.56 -2.99
N SER A 57 -12.79 15.13 -3.61
CA SER A 57 -12.75 14.73 -5.04
C SER A 57 -12.95 13.24 -5.27
N PHE A 58 -12.80 12.40 -4.24
CA PHE A 58 -12.79 10.95 -4.39
C PHE A 58 -13.73 10.25 -3.40
N ASP A 59 -14.39 9.21 -3.88
CA ASP A 59 -15.22 8.33 -3.05
C ASP A 59 -14.36 7.31 -2.31
N ALA A 60 -13.21 6.93 -2.89
CA ALA A 60 -12.29 5.97 -2.28
C ALA A 60 -10.83 6.28 -2.58
N VAL A 61 -9.97 6.02 -1.61
CA VAL A 61 -8.52 6.04 -1.73
C VAL A 61 -7.96 4.65 -1.42
N VAL A 62 -7.32 4.01 -2.41
CA VAL A 62 -6.62 2.76 -2.22
C VAL A 62 -5.12 3.06 -2.11
N ALA A 63 -4.56 2.85 -0.92
CA ALA A 63 -3.17 3.14 -0.60
C ALA A 63 -2.46 1.88 -0.09
N PRO A 64 -1.95 0.99 -0.97
CA PRO A 64 -1.32 -0.28 -0.57
C PRO A 64 -0.14 -0.13 0.41
N HIS A 65 0.41 1.06 0.50
CA HIS A 65 1.46 1.43 1.45
C HIS A 65 1.15 2.84 1.97
N LEU A 66 0.14 2.93 2.80
CA LEU A 66 -0.24 4.20 3.41
C LEU A 66 0.92 4.74 4.24
N ARG A 67 1.29 5.99 4.00
CA ARG A 67 2.22 6.70 4.88
C ARG A 67 1.48 7.10 6.14
N GLU A 68 2.03 6.70 7.29
CA GLU A 68 1.44 6.96 8.61
C GLU A 68 1.79 8.35 9.15
N SER A 69 2.34 9.24 8.33
CA SER A 69 2.60 10.61 8.77
C SER A 69 1.28 11.38 8.93
N PRO A 70 1.14 12.21 9.98
CA PRO A 70 -0.09 13.00 10.20
C PRO A 70 -0.47 13.85 8.98
N THR A 71 0.52 14.40 8.28
CA THR A 71 0.31 15.21 7.07
C THR A 71 -0.25 14.40 5.91
N ALA A 72 0.27 13.19 5.67
CA ALA A 72 -0.23 12.31 4.61
C ALA A 72 -1.66 11.82 4.92
N LEU A 73 -1.94 11.46 6.17
CA LEU A 73 -3.27 11.03 6.59
C LEU A 73 -4.30 12.16 6.49
N ALA A 74 -3.92 13.38 6.91
CA ALA A 74 -4.78 14.56 6.76
C ALA A 74 -5.06 14.88 5.29
N ASP A 75 -4.08 14.70 4.41
CA ASP A 75 -4.26 14.95 2.98
C ASP A 75 -5.12 13.88 2.30
N VAL A 76 -5.01 12.62 2.70
CA VAL A 76 -5.93 11.55 2.28
C VAL A 76 -7.35 11.85 2.74
N ALA A 77 -7.54 12.27 4.00
CA ALA A 77 -8.85 12.65 4.50
C ALA A 77 -9.42 13.86 3.76
N ARG A 78 -8.58 14.85 3.41
CA ARG A 78 -8.98 16.05 2.66
C ARG A 78 -9.56 15.70 1.29
N VAL A 79 -8.92 14.81 0.54
CA VAL A 79 -9.36 14.48 -0.83
C VAL A 79 -10.55 13.53 -0.87
N LEU A 80 -10.87 12.82 0.20
CA LEU A 80 -12.07 11.99 0.30
C LEU A 80 -13.31 12.86 0.51
N ARG A 81 -14.43 12.46 -0.08
CA ARG A 81 -15.76 13.03 0.19
C ARG A 81 -16.27 12.61 1.56
N ALA A 82 -17.31 13.26 2.08
CA ALA A 82 -18.04 12.74 3.23
C ALA A 82 -18.50 11.30 2.97
N GLY A 83 -18.32 10.40 3.94
CA GLY A 83 -18.56 8.96 3.80
C GLY A 83 -17.56 8.24 2.88
N GLY A 84 -16.56 8.94 2.37
CA GLY A 84 -15.50 8.33 1.54
C GLY A 84 -14.61 7.40 2.33
N VAL A 85 -13.99 6.44 1.64
CA VAL A 85 -13.30 5.31 2.25
C VAL A 85 -11.82 5.31 1.90
N VAL A 86 -10.96 5.11 2.91
CA VAL A 86 -9.56 4.73 2.70
C VAL A 86 -9.40 3.22 2.84
N SER A 87 -8.67 2.60 1.92
CA SER A 87 -8.27 1.21 2.01
C SER A 87 -6.75 1.09 1.90
N THR A 88 -6.15 0.31 2.80
CA THR A 88 -4.72 0.04 2.80
C THR A 88 -4.44 -1.44 3.01
N VAL A 89 -3.22 -1.85 2.67
CA VAL A 89 -2.79 -3.24 2.80
C VAL A 89 -1.47 -3.26 3.56
N GLU A 90 -1.47 -3.97 4.66
CA GLU A 90 -0.26 -4.27 5.43
C GLU A 90 0.16 -5.71 5.14
N ARG A 91 1.42 -5.90 4.75
CA ARG A 91 2.00 -7.23 4.57
C ARG A 91 2.91 -7.54 5.74
N ALA A 92 2.68 -8.67 6.35
CA ALA A 92 3.51 -9.22 7.40
C ALA A 92 3.93 -10.65 7.03
N HIS A 93 5.01 -11.10 7.60
CA HIS A 93 5.43 -12.50 7.52
C HIS A 93 5.19 -13.14 8.87
N ASP A 94 4.88 -14.43 8.84
CA ASP A 94 4.63 -15.18 10.08
C ASP A 94 5.93 -15.35 10.86
N GLU A 95 6.15 -14.49 11.83
CA GLU A 95 7.32 -14.53 12.72
C GLU A 95 7.23 -15.62 13.78
N SER A 96 6.14 -16.36 13.86
CA SER A 96 6.07 -17.57 14.70
C SER A 96 7.00 -18.65 14.19
N LEU A 97 7.34 -18.63 12.89
CA LEU A 97 8.28 -19.54 12.26
C LEU A 97 9.73 -19.21 12.69
N PRO A 98 10.45 -20.14 13.36
CA PRO A 98 11.81 -19.87 13.87
C PRO A 98 12.79 -19.43 12.78
N TRP A 99 12.68 -20.01 11.57
CA TRP A 99 13.56 -19.68 10.47
C TRP A 99 13.33 -18.26 9.91
N VAL A 100 12.10 -17.73 10.00
CA VAL A 100 11.78 -16.35 9.59
C VAL A 100 12.46 -15.37 10.54
N ARG A 101 12.39 -15.60 11.85
CA ARG A 101 13.11 -14.79 12.85
C ARG A 101 14.62 -14.80 12.60
N ARG A 102 15.20 -16.00 12.42
CA ARG A 102 16.62 -16.15 12.12
C ARG A 102 17.03 -15.42 10.84
N LEU A 103 16.23 -15.51 9.79
CA LEU A 103 16.47 -14.78 8.54
C LEU A 103 16.52 -13.28 8.78
N ARG A 104 15.57 -12.73 9.53
CA ARG A 104 15.52 -11.31 9.87
C ARG A 104 16.77 -10.86 10.64
N ASP A 105 17.20 -11.66 11.61
CA ASP A 105 18.43 -11.38 12.38
C ASP A 105 19.67 -11.38 11.46
N ILE A 106 19.74 -12.29 10.50
CA ILE A 106 20.82 -12.37 9.51
C ILE A 106 20.83 -11.13 8.61
N VAL A 107 19.67 -10.68 8.15
CA VAL A 107 19.53 -9.56 7.20
C VAL A 107 19.58 -8.20 7.91
N GLY A 108 19.52 -8.21 9.25
CA GLY A 108 19.56 -6.97 10.06
C GLY A 108 18.27 -6.16 9.97
N GLN A 109 17.16 -6.79 9.65
CA GLN A 109 15.86 -6.12 9.64
C GLN A 109 15.37 -5.95 11.09
N ARG A 110 15.20 -4.70 11.52
CA ARG A 110 14.47 -4.42 12.75
C ARG A 110 12.99 -4.73 12.56
N SER A 111 12.34 -5.21 13.61
CA SER A 111 10.88 -5.36 13.61
C SER A 111 10.24 -4.05 13.09
N ARG A 112 9.35 -4.16 12.16
CA ARG A 112 8.54 -3.01 11.72
C ARG A 112 7.86 -2.44 12.95
N SER A 113 7.67 -1.15 12.99
CA SER A 113 7.03 -0.39 14.07
C SER A 113 5.98 -1.24 14.79
N ASP A 114 6.08 -1.37 16.11
CA ASP A 114 5.18 -2.16 16.94
C ASP A 114 3.71 -1.62 16.95
N ARG A 115 3.44 -0.55 16.20
CA ARG A 115 2.09 -0.01 16.03
C ARG A 115 1.49 -0.49 14.73
N PRO A 116 0.42 -1.30 14.79
CA PRO A 116 -0.37 -1.64 13.62
C PRO A 116 -0.95 -0.38 12.96
N VAL A 117 -1.06 -0.36 11.63
CA VAL A 117 -1.71 0.74 10.88
C VAL A 117 -3.14 0.99 11.35
N VAL A 118 -3.82 -0.04 11.85
CA VAL A 118 -5.14 0.04 12.51
C VAL A 118 -5.14 1.08 13.63
N ASP A 119 -4.17 0.98 14.54
CA ASP A 119 -4.08 1.88 15.69
C ASP A 119 -3.78 3.31 15.28
N THR A 120 -2.97 3.46 14.21
CA THR A 120 -2.63 4.78 13.66
C THR A 120 -3.85 5.45 13.03
N LEU A 121 -4.64 4.74 12.23
CA LEU A 121 -5.86 5.28 11.62
C LEU A 121 -6.88 5.70 12.68
N GLY A 122 -7.15 4.83 13.66
CA GLY A 122 -8.11 5.12 14.74
C GLY A 122 -7.67 6.26 15.66
N ALA A 123 -6.35 6.41 15.90
CA ALA A 123 -5.82 7.42 16.81
C ALA A 123 -5.83 8.85 16.23
N THR A 124 -5.99 9.01 14.92
CA THR A 124 -5.94 10.34 14.29
C THR A 124 -7.23 11.16 14.46
N GLY A 125 -8.35 10.52 14.75
CA GLY A 125 -9.68 11.16 14.72
C GLY A 125 -10.15 11.58 13.32
N LEU A 126 -9.37 11.28 12.29
CA LEU A 126 -9.71 11.58 10.89
C LEU A 126 -10.54 10.47 10.24
N PHE A 127 -10.52 9.28 10.82
CA PHE A 127 -11.17 8.08 10.29
C PHE A 127 -11.92 7.35 11.40
N GLU A 128 -13.03 6.76 11.04
CA GLU A 128 -13.88 5.92 11.89
C GLU A 128 -14.17 4.59 11.19
N ASP A 129 -14.89 3.69 11.86
CA ASP A 129 -15.27 2.37 11.34
C ASP A 129 -14.08 1.59 10.78
N VAL A 130 -12.97 1.55 11.53
CA VAL A 130 -11.76 0.86 11.09
C VAL A 130 -11.98 -0.65 11.11
N GLU A 131 -12.15 -1.23 9.94
CA GLU A 131 -12.31 -2.66 9.74
C GLU A 131 -11.00 -3.29 9.25
N SER A 132 -10.73 -4.52 9.68
CA SER A 132 -9.59 -5.29 9.20
C SER A 132 -9.97 -6.71 8.80
N THR A 133 -9.38 -7.18 7.69
CA THR A 133 -9.50 -8.57 7.25
C THR A 133 -8.11 -9.13 7.00
N ASP A 134 -7.79 -10.26 7.64
CA ASP A 134 -6.51 -10.94 7.50
C ASP A 134 -6.62 -12.07 6.47
N LEU A 135 -5.75 -12.05 5.48
CA LEU A 135 -5.60 -13.07 4.46
C LEU A 135 -4.25 -13.78 4.64
N ALA A 136 -4.27 -15.09 4.71
CA ALA A 136 -3.07 -15.90 4.82
C ALA A 136 -2.79 -16.63 3.50
N GLN A 137 -1.55 -16.56 3.03
CA GLN A 137 -1.09 -17.27 1.84
C GLN A 137 0.22 -18.01 2.14
N TRP A 138 0.30 -19.26 1.72
CA TRP A 138 1.53 -20.03 1.81
C TRP A 138 2.32 -19.95 0.50
N GLN A 139 3.61 -19.71 0.63
CA GLN A 139 4.57 -19.77 -0.48
C GLN A 139 5.65 -20.79 -0.18
N THR A 140 5.96 -21.63 -1.16
CA THR A 140 7.13 -22.52 -1.09
C THR A 140 8.34 -21.77 -1.64
N LEU A 141 9.42 -21.73 -0.86
CA LEU A 141 10.67 -21.09 -1.22
C LEU A 141 11.77 -22.16 -1.33
N ASP A 142 12.38 -22.24 -2.49
CA ASP A 142 13.69 -22.87 -2.68
C ASP A 142 14.80 -21.89 -2.26
N LEU A 143 16.06 -22.30 -2.37
CA LEU A 143 17.19 -21.45 -2.02
C LEU A 143 17.18 -20.12 -2.82
N ALA A 144 16.90 -20.19 -4.12
CA ALA A 144 16.87 -18.99 -4.96
C ALA A 144 15.74 -18.04 -4.56
N GLY A 145 14.56 -18.58 -4.24
CA GLY A 145 13.42 -17.84 -3.69
C GLY A 145 13.74 -17.21 -2.34
N LEU A 146 14.43 -17.94 -1.44
CA LEU A 146 14.83 -17.42 -0.15
C LEU A 146 15.85 -16.28 -0.27
N LEU A 147 16.84 -16.39 -1.16
CA LEU A 147 17.83 -15.33 -1.39
C LEU A 147 17.18 -14.05 -1.95
N ARG A 148 16.22 -14.19 -2.88
CA ARG A 148 15.43 -13.05 -3.36
C ARG A 148 14.62 -12.44 -2.22
N PHE A 149 13.93 -13.25 -1.45
CA PHE A 149 13.14 -12.80 -0.31
C PHE A 149 14.03 -12.07 0.71
N ALA A 150 15.21 -12.60 1.05
CA ALA A 150 16.18 -11.94 1.92
C ALA A 150 16.60 -10.55 1.41
N SER A 151 16.77 -10.41 0.10
CA SER A 151 17.11 -9.13 -0.55
C SER A 151 15.94 -8.14 -0.57
N GLU A 152 14.70 -8.63 -0.62
CA GLU A 152 13.49 -7.80 -0.60
C GLU A 152 13.16 -7.26 0.80
N ILE A 153 13.38 -8.06 1.86
CA ILE A 153 13.11 -7.66 3.24
C ILE A 153 14.25 -6.83 3.85
N GLY A 154 15.46 -6.89 3.29
CA GLY A 154 16.60 -6.10 3.75
C GLY A 154 16.35 -4.60 3.57
N THR A 155 16.69 -3.81 4.59
CA THR A 155 16.61 -2.34 4.53
C THR A 155 17.71 -1.71 3.68
N GLN A 156 18.78 -2.47 3.42
CA GLN A 156 19.93 -2.10 2.60
C GLN A 156 20.27 -3.24 1.63
N PRO A 157 21.05 -2.99 0.56
CA PRO A 157 21.54 -4.04 -0.31
C PRO A 157 22.25 -5.12 0.51
N VAL A 158 21.78 -6.37 0.36
CA VAL A 158 22.31 -7.50 1.11
C VAL A 158 23.67 -7.91 0.51
N GLY A 159 24.74 -7.78 1.28
CA GLY A 159 26.09 -8.13 0.85
C GLY A 159 26.31 -9.67 0.76
N GLU A 160 27.35 -10.09 0.05
CA GLU A 160 27.64 -11.50 -0.21
C GLU A 160 27.83 -12.31 1.09
N ASN A 161 28.47 -11.74 2.11
CA ASN A 161 28.63 -12.40 3.41
C ASN A 161 27.27 -12.71 4.08
N THR A 162 26.31 -11.79 3.96
CA THR A 162 24.95 -12.00 4.48
C THR A 162 24.24 -13.08 3.67
N LEU A 163 24.38 -13.07 2.35
CA LEU A 163 23.83 -14.13 1.48
C LEU A 163 24.44 -15.49 1.77
N ALA A 164 25.73 -15.56 2.09
CA ALA A 164 26.38 -16.82 2.51
C ALA A 164 25.77 -17.37 3.80
N ARG A 165 25.52 -16.50 4.81
CA ARG A 165 24.83 -16.89 6.05
C ARG A 165 23.39 -17.35 5.82
N VAL A 166 22.69 -16.73 4.85
CA VAL A 166 21.34 -17.17 4.46
C VAL A 166 21.37 -18.56 3.82
N ARG A 167 22.37 -18.86 2.96
CA ARG A 167 22.57 -20.20 2.37
C ARG A 167 22.84 -21.26 3.44
N GLU A 168 23.71 -20.95 4.40
CA GLU A 168 24.01 -21.83 5.52
C GLU A 168 22.77 -22.13 6.35
N ALA A 169 22.02 -21.07 6.76
CA ALA A 169 20.78 -21.22 7.51
C ALA A 169 19.72 -22.04 6.74
N PHE A 170 19.64 -21.89 5.41
CA PHE A 170 18.76 -22.70 4.57
C PHE A 170 19.14 -24.18 4.63
N SER A 171 20.42 -24.49 4.46
CA SER A 171 20.92 -25.88 4.47
C SER A 171 20.67 -26.58 5.81
N GLU A 172 20.81 -25.87 6.93
CA GLU A 172 20.53 -26.39 8.26
C GLU A 172 19.05 -26.72 8.49
N VAL A 173 18.15 -25.87 7.98
CA VAL A 173 16.71 -26.04 8.20
C VAL A 173 16.06 -27.00 7.20
N THR A 174 16.70 -27.22 6.03
CA THR A 174 16.13 -28.01 4.93
C THR A 174 16.99 -29.21 4.51
N PRO A 175 17.62 -30.01 5.44
CA PRO A 175 18.58 -31.06 5.06
C PRO A 175 17.98 -32.14 4.16
N HIS A 176 16.65 -32.31 4.17
CA HIS A 176 15.95 -33.35 3.41
C HIS A 176 14.88 -32.83 2.44
N THR A 177 14.37 -31.63 2.66
CA THR A 177 13.21 -31.11 1.90
C THR A 177 13.61 -30.19 0.73
N GLY A 178 14.76 -29.52 0.83
CA GLY A 178 15.23 -28.57 -0.18
C GLY A 178 14.33 -27.34 -0.35
N HIS A 179 13.31 -27.14 0.50
CA HIS A 179 12.42 -26.01 0.46
C HIS A 179 11.87 -25.62 1.83
N LEU A 180 11.50 -24.35 1.96
CA LEU A 180 10.83 -23.76 3.13
C LEU A 180 9.41 -23.35 2.77
N ARG A 181 8.51 -23.39 3.75
CA ARG A 181 7.16 -22.83 3.61
C ARG A 181 7.09 -21.51 4.36
N LEU A 182 6.85 -20.43 3.63
CA LEU A 182 6.63 -19.10 4.17
C LEU A 182 5.14 -18.80 4.20
N ARG A 183 4.65 -18.38 5.36
CA ARG A 183 3.30 -17.86 5.50
C ARG A 183 3.32 -16.35 5.39
N HIS A 184 2.74 -15.82 4.34
CA HIS A 184 2.47 -14.40 4.20
C HIS A 184 1.14 -14.09 4.86
N MET A 185 1.14 -13.07 5.69
CA MET A 185 -0.07 -12.47 6.25
C MET A 185 -0.30 -11.13 5.54
N THR A 186 -1.47 -10.98 4.95
CA THR A 186 -1.89 -9.72 4.34
C THR A 186 -3.08 -9.21 5.12
N ARG A 187 -2.92 -8.11 5.82
CA ARG A 187 -4.01 -7.40 6.48
C ARG A 187 -4.53 -6.32 5.57
N CYS A 188 -5.78 -6.43 5.16
CA CYS A 188 -6.49 -5.40 4.43
C CYS A 188 -7.24 -4.55 5.44
N LEU A 189 -7.04 -3.25 5.40
CA LEU A 189 -7.69 -2.27 6.27
C LEU A 189 -8.61 -1.39 5.45
N ARG A 190 -9.75 -1.06 6.02
CA ARG A 190 -10.71 -0.10 5.51
C ARG A 190 -11.14 0.82 6.63
N ALA A 191 -11.26 2.11 6.35
CA ALA A 191 -11.79 3.07 7.29
C ALA A 191 -12.58 4.15 6.55
N THR A 192 -13.59 4.71 7.19
CA THR A 192 -14.42 5.80 6.67
C THR A 192 -13.86 7.14 7.15
N VAL A 193 -13.83 8.15 6.29
CA VAL A 193 -13.37 9.48 6.69
C VAL A 193 -14.42 10.18 7.55
N VAL A 194 -13.97 10.79 8.64
CA VAL A 194 -14.81 11.66 9.49
C VAL A 194 -14.89 13.04 8.86
N LYS A 195 -16.00 13.33 8.20
CA LYS A 195 -16.34 14.66 7.66
C LYS A 195 -17.80 14.96 7.94
N ALA A 196 -18.10 16.21 8.29
CA ALA A 196 -19.47 16.67 8.22
C ALA A 196 -20.00 16.52 6.79
N ASP A 197 -21.24 16.07 6.64
CA ASP A 197 -21.89 16.04 5.34
C ASP A 197 -21.78 17.43 4.70
N GLU A 198 -21.09 17.50 3.57
CA GLU A 198 -21.09 18.69 2.75
C GLU A 198 -22.53 18.87 2.27
N PRO A 199 -23.17 20.03 2.50
CA PRO A 199 -24.54 20.22 2.06
C PRO A 199 -24.61 19.92 0.56
N ALA A 200 -25.49 18.97 0.21
CA ALA A 200 -25.68 18.54 -1.16
C ALA A 200 -25.86 19.76 -2.06
N ASP A 201 -24.94 19.90 -3.01
CA ASP A 201 -24.99 20.81 -4.17
C ASP A 201 -25.50 22.23 -3.90
N THR A 202 -24.56 23.13 -3.66
CA THR A 202 -24.75 24.47 -4.21
C THR A 202 -24.66 24.32 -5.74
N PRO A 203 -25.74 24.55 -6.51
CA PRO A 203 -25.68 24.47 -7.97
C PRO A 203 -24.53 25.38 -8.44
N PRO A 204 -23.75 24.94 -9.45
CA PRO A 204 -22.68 25.76 -9.97
C PRO A 204 -23.23 27.14 -10.30
N PRO A 205 -22.49 28.24 -10.00
CA PRO A 205 -22.93 29.55 -10.36
C PRO A 205 -23.24 29.54 -11.85
N PRO A 206 -24.37 30.15 -12.27
CA PRO A 206 -24.76 30.16 -13.69
C PRO A 206 -23.56 30.66 -14.50
N GLU A 207 -23.14 29.88 -15.49
CA GLU A 207 -22.12 30.25 -16.45
C GLU A 207 -22.63 31.43 -17.27
N THR A 208 -22.60 32.62 -16.70
CA THR A 208 -22.82 33.86 -17.44
C THR A 208 -21.46 34.53 -17.62
N LEU A 209 -20.61 33.93 -18.45
CA LEU A 209 -19.52 34.65 -19.06
C LEU A 209 -20.09 35.56 -20.15
N LEU A 210 -20.61 36.73 -19.76
CA LEU A 210 -20.86 37.85 -20.66
C LEU A 210 -19.49 38.44 -21.03
N PHE A 211 -18.90 37.98 -22.11
CA PHE A 211 -17.86 38.72 -22.80
C PHE A 211 -18.52 39.84 -23.62
N ASP A 212 -18.56 41.02 -23.06
CA ASP A 212 -18.87 42.21 -23.85
C ASP A 212 -17.60 42.63 -24.60
N LEU A 213 -17.52 42.24 -25.87
CA LEU A 213 -16.51 42.69 -26.81
C LEU A 213 -17.02 43.94 -27.52
N ARG A 214 -16.79 45.12 -26.93
CA ARG A 214 -16.82 46.40 -27.64
C ARG A 214 -15.43 46.99 -27.67
#